data_e4e01e4b2100939fabe66fc90b7cabcd
#
_entry.id   e4e01e4b2100939fabe66fc90b7cabcd
#
_cell.length_a   1.000
_cell.length_b   1.000
_cell.length_c   1.000
_cell.angle_alpha   90.00
_cell.angle_beta   90.00
_cell.angle_gamma   90.00
#
_symmetry.space_group_name_H-M   'P 1'
#
loop_
_entity.id
_entity.type
_entity.pdbx_description
1 polymer ?
#
loop_
_entity_poly.entity_id
_entity_poly.type
_entity_poly.pdbx_seq_one_letter_code
_entity_poly.pdbx_strand_id
1 'polypeptide(L)' 'GLDLSSLVEQLWGLIPRAEQVGAELKELFRLIIDKEHSKAKEMLQELQDKYPDIPDLTRAEVMLRLLS' A
#
# COMPACT_ATOMS: atom_id res chain seq x y z
N GLY A 1 8.24 22.71 17.55
CA GLY A 1 9.19 21.83 17.01
C GLY A 1 8.91 21.43 15.59
N LEU A 2 9.96 21.08 14.94
CA LEU A 2 9.87 20.60 13.59
C LEU A 2 9.29 19.20 13.59
N ASP A 3 8.10 19.13 13.10
CA ASP A 3 7.42 17.85 13.01
C ASP A 3 7.65 17.28 11.62
N LEU A 4 8.47 16.24 11.56
CA LEU A 4 8.74 15.56 10.30
C LEU A 4 7.47 15.04 9.67
N SER A 5 6.49 14.70 10.50
CA SER A 5 5.20 14.23 10.03
C SER A 5 4.48 15.32 9.24
N SER A 6 4.59 16.57 9.68
CA SER A 6 3.97 17.69 8.97
C SER A 6 4.59 17.89 7.60
N LEU A 7 5.92 17.74 7.51
CA LEU A 7 6.61 17.87 6.23
C LEU A 7 6.20 16.76 5.26
N VAL A 8 6.11 15.55 5.76
CA VAL A 8 5.68 14.42 4.96
C VAL A 8 4.24 14.63 4.49
N GLU A 9 3.37 15.08 5.37
CA GLU A 9 1.99 15.36 5.01
C GLU A 9 1.87 16.42 3.93
N GLN A 10 2.70 17.46 4.01
CA GLN A 10 2.70 18.51 3.00
C GLN A 10 3.14 17.98 1.64
N LEU A 11 4.17 17.12 1.64
CA LEU A 11 4.62 16.50 0.41
C LEU A 11 3.57 15.58 -0.19
N TRP A 12 2.91 14.80 0.66
CA TRP A 12 1.85 13.91 0.22
C TRP A 12 0.62 14.67 -0.25
N GLY A 13 0.38 15.84 0.34
CA GLY A 13 -0.74 16.69 -0.06
C GLY A 13 -0.61 17.25 -1.46
N LEU A 14 0.61 17.31 -2.00
CA LEU A 14 0.83 17.75 -3.37
C LEU A 14 0.39 16.72 -4.39
N ILE A 15 0.29 15.47 -3.98
CA ILE A 15 -0.14 14.38 -4.84
C ILE A 15 -1.44 13.81 -4.27
N PRO A 16 -2.61 14.18 -4.81
CA PRO A 16 -3.90 13.80 -4.21
C PRO A 16 -4.12 12.31 -4.03
N ARG A 17 -3.50 11.49 -4.88
CA ARG A 17 -3.65 10.03 -4.81
C ARG A 17 -2.69 9.37 -3.84
N ALA A 18 -1.58 10.01 -3.53
CA ALA A 18 -0.51 9.40 -2.76
C ALA A 18 -0.94 9.02 -1.35
N GLU A 19 -1.73 9.88 -0.71
CA GLU A 19 -2.19 9.65 0.65
C GLU A 19 -3.10 8.43 0.73
N GLN A 20 -4.04 8.34 -0.19
CA GLN A 20 -4.98 7.23 -0.27
C GLN A 20 -4.27 5.92 -0.61
N VAL A 21 -3.38 5.98 -1.59
CA VAL A 21 -2.59 4.81 -1.99
C VAL A 21 -1.72 4.33 -0.84
N GLY A 22 -1.08 5.25 -0.12
CA GLY A 22 -0.24 4.91 1.01
C GLY A 22 -1.00 4.17 2.10
N ALA A 23 -2.22 4.62 2.40
CA ALA A 23 -3.04 3.98 3.40
C ALA A 23 -3.48 2.58 2.95
N GLU A 24 -3.85 2.44 1.69
CA GLU A 24 -4.25 1.16 1.12
C GLU A 24 -3.09 0.17 1.09
N LEU A 25 -1.90 0.63 0.73
CA LEU A 25 -0.71 -0.22 0.72
C LEU A 25 -0.35 -0.69 2.12
N LYS A 26 -0.47 0.19 3.09
CA LYS A 26 -0.23 -0.16 4.49
C LYS A 26 -1.15 -1.29 4.93
N GLU A 27 -2.42 -1.16 4.60
CA GLU A 27 -3.41 -2.17 4.94
C GLU A 27 -3.09 -3.50 4.25
N LEU A 28 -2.70 -3.44 2.97
CA LEU A 28 -2.35 -4.63 2.22
C LEU A 28 -1.16 -5.35 2.84
N PHE A 29 -0.08 -4.62 3.15
CA PHE A 29 1.09 -5.24 3.77
C PHE A 29 0.77 -5.82 5.14
N ARG A 30 -0.10 -5.15 5.89
CA ARG A 30 -0.53 -5.65 7.19
C ARG A 30 -1.26 -6.98 7.06
N LEU A 31 -2.14 -7.08 6.07
CA LEU A 31 -2.86 -8.33 5.81
C LEU A 31 -1.90 -9.46 5.45
N ILE A 32 -0.89 -9.15 4.67
CA ILE A 32 0.13 -10.12 4.29
C ILE A 32 0.90 -10.62 5.52
N ILE A 33 1.29 -9.69 6.38
CA ILE A 33 2.03 -10.01 7.60
C ILE A 33 1.17 -10.82 8.57
N ASP A 34 -0.12 -10.50 8.66
CA ASP A 34 -1.05 -11.20 9.54
C ASP A 34 -1.50 -12.55 8.98
N LYS A 35 -0.96 -12.93 7.84
CA LYS A 35 -1.29 -14.19 7.16
C LYS A 35 -2.74 -14.27 6.70
N GLU A 36 -3.35 -13.13 6.49
CA GLU A 36 -4.69 -13.02 5.91
C GLU A 36 -4.59 -13.07 4.39
N HIS A 37 -4.15 -14.22 3.87
CA HIS A 37 -3.81 -14.35 2.45
C HIS A 37 -5.00 -14.11 1.53
N SER A 38 -6.17 -14.59 1.90
CA SER A 38 -7.37 -14.41 1.09
C SER A 38 -7.73 -12.94 0.94
N LYS A 39 -7.75 -12.23 2.08
CA LYS A 39 -8.06 -10.80 2.09
C LYS A 39 -6.98 -9.99 1.40
N ALA A 40 -5.73 -10.35 1.64
CA ALA A 40 -4.61 -9.67 1.02
C ALA A 40 -4.67 -9.82 -0.50
N LYS A 41 -4.99 -11.00 -0.98
CA LYS A 41 -5.08 -11.27 -2.40
C LYS A 41 -6.20 -10.47 -3.04
N GLU A 42 -7.35 -10.41 -2.41
CA GLU A 42 -8.48 -9.62 -2.89
C GLU A 42 -8.12 -8.14 -2.95
N MET A 43 -7.54 -7.63 -1.89
CA MET A 43 -7.15 -6.23 -1.83
C MET A 43 -6.07 -5.91 -2.86
N LEU A 44 -5.11 -6.80 -3.01
CA LEU A 44 -4.06 -6.63 -4.01
C LEU A 44 -4.65 -6.52 -5.41
N GLN A 45 -5.59 -7.37 -5.74
CA GLN A 45 -6.23 -7.34 -7.04
C GLN A 45 -6.99 -6.04 -7.28
N GLU A 46 -7.72 -5.58 -6.27
CA GLU A 46 -8.41 -4.29 -6.35
C GLU A 46 -7.44 -3.14 -6.58
N LEU A 47 -6.35 -3.14 -5.85
CA LEU A 47 -5.36 -2.09 -5.98
C LEU A 47 -4.67 -2.12 -7.34
N GLN A 48 -4.41 -3.30 -7.87
CA GLN A 48 -3.83 -3.43 -9.19
C GLN A 48 -4.75 -2.90 -10.27
N ASP A 49 -6.04 -3.06 -10.10
CA ASP A 49 -7.05 -2.51 -11.01
C ASP A 49 -7.10 -0.99 -10.94
N LYS A 50 -7.04 -0.45 -9.72
CA LYS A 50 -7.10 0.99 -9.51
C LYS A 50 -5.80 1.69 -9.87
N TYR A 51 -4.68 1.07 -9.54
CA TYR A 51 -3.35 1.69 -9.66
C TYR A 51 -2.39 0.71 -10.33
N PRO A 52 -2.51 0.50 -11.65
CA PRO A 52 -1.69 -0.50 -12.34
C PRO A 52 -0.20 -0.17 -12.42
N ASP A 53 0.16 1.09 -12.22
CA ASP A 53 1.53 1.54 -12.40
C ASP A 53 2.34 1.67 -11.12
N ILE A 54 1.86 1.13 -10.01
CA ILE A 54 2.55 1.25 -8.74
C ILE A 54 3.46 0.05 -8.51
N PRO A 55 4.79 0.28 -8.43
CA PRO A 55 5.74 -0.83 -8.21
C PRO A 55 5.59 -1.50 -6.86
N ASP A 56 5.05 -0.81 -5.86
CA ASP A 56 4.83 -1.38 -4.54
C ASP A 56 3.84 -2.54 -4.58
N LEU A 57 2.90 -2.52 -5.53
CA LEU A 57 1.94 -3.60 -5.70
C LEU A 57 2.63 -4.87 -6.19
N THR A 58 3.62 -4.73 -7.06
CA THR A 58 4.41 -5.86 -7.51
C THR A 58 5.18 -6.48 -6.35
N ARG A 59 5.73 -5.64 -5.49
CA ARG A 59 6.44 -6.10 -4.29
C ARG A 59 5.50 -6.85 -3.36
N ALA A 60 4.30 -6.33 -3.16
CA ALA A 60 3.29 -6.98 -2.33
C ALA A 60 2.88 -8.33 -2.90
N GLU A 61 2.75 -8.42 -4.22
CA GLU A 61 2.44 -9.68 -4.88
C GLU A 61 3.51 -10.73 -4.63
N VAL A 62 4.77 -10.34 -4.77
CA VAL A 62 5.90 -11.25 -4.51
C VAL A 62 5.89 -11.70 -3.06
N MET A 63 5.71 -10.77 -2.12
CA MET A 63 5.64 -11.10 -0.71
C MET A 63 4.52 -12.08 -0.42
N LEU A 64 3.37 -11.85 -1.02
CA LEU A 64 2.21 -12.72 -0.81
C LEU A 64 2.49 -14.14 -1.30
N ARG A 65 3.17 -14.27 -2.43
CA ARG A 65 3.56 -15.58 -2.96
C ARG A 65 4.56 -16.29 -2.07
N LEU A 66 5.54 -15.53 -1.56
CA LEU A 66 6.57 -16.10 -0.71
C LEU A 66 6.03 -16.56 0.64
N LEU A 67 5.03 -15.85 1.16
CA LEU A 67 4.47 -16.14 2.47
C LEU A 67 3.25 -17.05 2.43
N SER A 68 2.70 -17.28 1.27
CA SER A 68 1.53 -18.16 1.14
C SER A 68 1.88 -19.62 0.99
#